data_dbb6c695bd2fc9df9ce3c14eb2f14261
#
_entry.id   dbb6c695bd2fc9df9ce3c14eb2f14261
#
_cell.length_a   1.000
_cell.length_b   1.000
_cell.length_c   1.000
_cell.angle_alpha   90.00
_cell.angle_beta   90.00
_cell.angle_gamma   90.00
#
_symmetry.space_group_name_H-M   'P 1'
#
loop_
_entity.id
_entity.type
_entity.pdbx_description
1 polymer ?
#
loop_
_entity_poly.entity_id
_entity_poly.type
_entity_poly.pdbx_seq_one_letter_code
_entity_poly.pdbx_strand_id
1 'polypeptide(L)'
;MGVPLIQQYRVARYVLEQKLRGRRRYPLVLMLEPLFRCNLACAGCGKIDYPDEILDKRLSVEECMAAIDDCGAPIVSIAGGEPLIHKEMPQIVQGFIERGKFVYLCTNALLLDRRMKDYRPSPYLTFSIHLDGTRQRHDASVCREGVFDTCVAVIEKARAQGFRVTANCTLFQGETAPEVAEFMDIAMALGVEGVTISPGYSYERAPRQDVFLKRRASKQLFRDLFKLGKSRRGKRQWYFNQSPLYLDFLAGNQAYECTPWGNPTRNVFGWQKPCYLLVGEGYAKTYRELMEETEWERYGTGRNPKCNDCMVHCGYEATAVNDAFRSPLKALRVMLAGPRTDGDMAPEPAIVYREEPLPRPHLVGKGSGTVATIAAPVSRHRKASG
;
A
#
# COMPACT_ATOMS: atom_id res chain seq x y z
N MET A 1 4.97 -13.88 -12.28
CA MET A 1 6.15 -14.02 -11.38
C MET A 1 5.82 -13.36 -10.06
N GLY A 2 5.67 -13.05 -9.19
CA GLY A 2 5.47 -12.39 -7.90
C GLY A 2 6.81 -11.90 -7.34
N VAL A 3 6.96 -11.91 -6.02
CA VAL A 3 8.18 -11.49 -5.34
C VAL A 3 9.38 -12.37 -5.75
N PRO A 4 10.52 -11.80 -6.18
CA PRO A 4 11.70 -12.57 -6.59
C PRO A 4 12.24 -13.50 -5.50
N LEU A 5 12.75 -14.66 -5.90
CA LEU A 5 13.29 -15.67 -4.98
C LEU A 5 14.42 -15.13 -4.09
N ILE A 6 15.30 -14.27 -4.64
CA ILE A 6 16.36 -13.63 -3.84
C ILE A 6 15.82 -12.74 -2.74
N GLN A 7 14.73 -12.02 -3.00
CA GLN A 7 14.07 -11.20 -1.99
C GLN A 7 13.39 -12.07 -0.93
N GLN A 8 12.67 -13.11 -1.37
CA GLN A 8 12.04 -14.06 -0.45
C GLN A 8 13.08 -14.72 0.46
N TYR A 9 14.19 -15.19 -0.09
CA TYR A 9 15.27 -15.80 0.68
C TYR A 9 15.88 -14.82 1.69
N ARG A 10 16.21 -13.58 1.29
CA ARG A 10 16.81 -12.59 2.19
C ARG A 10 15.86 -12.16 3.30
N VAL A 11 14.57 -11.97 2.98
CA VAL A 11 13.55 -11.66 3.99
C VAL A 11 13.37 -12.84 4.94
N ALA A 12 13.30 -14.07 4.42
CA ALA A 12 13.20 -15.26 5.24
C ALA A 12 14.39 -15.42 6.20
N ARG A 13 15.60 -15.25 5.70
CA ARG A 13 16.82 -15.26 6.51
C ARG A 13 16.77 -14.18 7.59
N TYR A 14 16.41 -12.95 7.23
CA TYR A 14 16.28 -11.85 8.18
C TYR A 14 15.27 -12.17 9.29
N VAL A 15 14.08 -12.67 8.95
CA VAL A 15 13.07 -13.07 9.94
C VAL A 15 13.59 -14.16 10.87
N LEU A 16 14.28 -15.16 10.34
CA LEU A 16 14.90 -16.22 11.14
C LEU A 16 15.94 -15.64 12.11
N GLU A 17 16.82 -14.74 11.64
CA GLU A 17 17.83 -14.07 12.48
C GLU A 17 17.16 -13.27 13.62
N GLN A 18 16.05 -12.54 13.34
CA GLN A 18 15.32 -11.81 14.38
C GLN A 18 14.73 -12.77 15.44
N LYS A 19 14.17 -13.89 14.99
CA LYS A 19 13.60 -14.91 15.90
C LYS A 19 14.68 -15.58 16.75
N LEU A 20 15.83 -15.93 16.18
CA LEU A 20 16.96 -16.52 16.92
C LEU A 20 17.53 -15.54 17.95
N ARG A 21 17.45 -14.23 17.71
CA ARG A 21 17.81 -13.19 18.69
C ARG A 21 16.73 -12.92 19.75
N GLY A 22 15.63 -13.67 19.74
CA GLY A 22 14.51 -13.51 20.67
C GLY A 22 13.70 -12.21 20.48
N ARG A 23 13.86 -11.50 19.37
CA ARG A 23 13.15 -10.25 19.13
C ARG A 23 11.70 -10.51 18.78
N ARG A 24 10.78 -9.92 19.54
CA ARG A 24 9.33 -10.02 19.31
C ARG A 24 8.81 -8.98 18.32
N ARG A 25 9.41 -7.80 18.29
CA ARG A 25 9.08 -6.67 17.42
C ARG A 25 10.30 -6.31 16.58
N TYR A 26 10.15 -6.35 15.26
CA TYR A 26 11.19 -6.00 14.30
C TYR A 26 10.56 -5.56 12.98
N PRO A 27 11.17 -4.61 12.25
CA PRO A 27 10.64 -4.11 11.01
C PRO A 27 10.89 -5.09 9.86
N LEU A 28 9.92 -5.21 8.96
CA LEU A 28 10.12 -5.87 7.66
C LEU A 28 10.34 -4.85 6.54
N VAL A 29 9.65 -3.72 6.64
CA VAL A 29 9.69 -2.65 5.63
C VAL A 29 9.87 -1.32 6.34
N LEU A 30 10.85 -0.53 5.94
CA LEU A 30 10.88 0.89 6.26
C LEU A 30 9.93 1.60 5.28
N MET A 31 8.86 2.22 5.79
CA MET A 31 8.07 3.19 5.04
C MET A 31 8.78 4.54 5.14
N LEU A 32 9.33 5.02 4.02
CA LEU A 32 10.03 6.29 3.95
C LEU A 32 9.19 7.31 3.19
N GLU A 33 8.89 8.44 3.81
CA GLU A 33 8.17 9.56 3.21
C GLU A 33 9.11 10.79 3.21
N PRO A 34 10.00 10.89 2.22
CA PRO A 34 11.07 11.90 2.24
C PRO A 34 10.56 13.32 1.96
N LEU A 35 9.33 13.46 1.47
CA LEU A 35 8.63 14.72 1.26
C LEU A 35 7.12 14.48 1.15
N PHE A 36 6.33 15.55 1.30
CA PHE A 36 4.88 15.50 1.13
C PHE A 36 4.37 16.20 -0.12
N ARG A 37 5.18 17.00 -0.79
CA ARG A 37 4.80 17.67 -2.04
C ARG A 37 4.50 16.63 -3.12
N CYS A 38 3.36 16.80 -3.81
CA CYS A 38 2.92 15.94 -4.90
C CYS A 38 2.42 16.79 -6.09
N ASN A 39 2.40 16.20 -7.27
CA ASN A 39 1.85 16.75 -8.50
C ASN A 39 0.43 16.24 -8.82
N LEU A 40 -0.20 15.51 -7.87
CA LEU A 40 -1.59 15.07 -7.89
C LEU A 40 -2.27 15.42 -6.56
N ALA A 41 -3.63 15.47 -6.60
CA ALA A 41 -4.50 15.69 -5.44
C ALA A 41 -5.58 14.61 -5.40
N CYS A 42 -5.18 13.36 -5.14
CA CYS A 42 -6.05 12.20 -5.16
C CYS A 42 -7.16 12.28 -4.09
N ALA A 43 -8.37 11.80 -4.41
CA ALA A 43 -9.55 11.86 -3.55
C ALA A 43 -9.36 11.19 -2.17
N GLY A 44 -8.63 10.06 -2.13
CA GLY A 44 -8.35 9.29 -0.92
C GLY A 44 -7.03 9.63 -0.22
N CYS A 45 -6.34 10.73 -0.59
CA CYS A 45 -5.03 11.08 -0.07
C CYS A 45 -5.05 12.41 0.68
N GLY A 46 -4.49 12.44 1.90
CA GLY A 46 -4.34 13.67 2.70
C GLY A 46 -2.88 14.14 2.87
N LYS A 47 -1.94 13.59 2.08
CA LYS A 47 -0.50 13.88 2.25
C LYS A 47 -0.10 15.29 1.82
N ILE A 48 -0.84 15.93 0.95
CA ILE A 48 -0.59 17.29 0.50
C ILE A 48 -1.35 18.35 1.31
N ASP A 49 -2.15 17.94 2.29
CA ASP A 49 -2.92 18.84 3.14
C ASP A 49 -2.05 19.43 4.26
N TYR A 50 -1.02 20.16 3.86
CA TYR A 50 -0.08 20.88 4.71
C TYR A 50 0.24 22.25 4.12
N PRO A 51 0.62 23.26 4.96
CA PRO A 51 1.16 24.52 4.50
C PRO A 51 2.44 24.34 3.65
N ASP A 52 2.74 25.32 2.81
CA ASP A 52 3.91 25.27 1.91
C ASP A 52 5.23 25.05 2.66
N GLU A 53 5.39 25.63 3.85
CA GLU A 53 6.59 25.46 4.69
C GLU A 53 6.85 24.00 5.07
N ILE A 54 5.80 23.18 5.14
CA ILE A 54 5.90 21.75 5.37
C ILE A 54 6.08 20.99 4.06
N LEU A 55 5.35 21.37 3.02
CA LEU A 55 5.47 20.76 1.70
C LEU A 55 6.85 20.97 1.07
N ASP A 56 7.57 22.03 1.45
CA ASP A 56 8.93 22.30 1.01
C ASP A 56 10.01 21.54 1.78
N LYS A 57 9.67 20.98 2.95
CA LYS A 57 10.59 20.12 3.71
C LYS A 57 10.85 18.83 2.97
N ARG A 58 12.09 18.36 3.10
CA ARG A 58 12.53 17.07 2.56
C ARG A 58 13.61 16.48 3.45
N LEU A 59 13.67 15.16 3.53
CA LEU A 59 14.77 14.47 4.18
C LEU A 59 16.00 14.52 3.27
N SER A 60 17.18 14.74 3.84
CA SER A 60 18.43 14.62 3.11
C SER A 60 18.78 13.15 2.80
N VAL A 61 19.79 12.93 1.96
CA VAL A 61 20.32 11.58 1.70
C VAL A 61 20.77 10.94 3.00
N GLU A 62 21.51 11.70 3.83
CA GLU A 62 22.05 11.25 5.13
C GLU A 62 20.93 10.84 6.10
N GLU A 63 19.86 11.63 6.18
CA GLU A 63 18.70 11.31 7.04
C GLU A 63 17.99 10.03 6.57
N CYS A 64 17.87 9.83 5.25
CA CYS A 64 17.30 8.61 4.68
C CYS A 64 18.18 7.38 4.98
N MET A 65 19.51 7.54 4.86
CA MET A 65 20.44 6.45 5.17
C MET A 65 20.45 6.14 6.67
N ALA A 66 20.47 7.15 7.54
CA ALA A 66 20.36 6.95 8.98
C ALA A 66 19.08 6.19 9.35
N ALA A 67 17.96 6.52 8.75
CA ALA A 67 16.69 5.84 9.02
C ALA A 67 16.72 4.33 8.72
N ILE A 68 17.34 3.90 7.63
CA ILE A 68 17.46 2.48 7.32
C ILE A 68 18.51 1.78 8.15
N ASP A 69 19.59 2.45 8.49
CA ASP A 69 20.64 1.91 9.35
C ASP A 69 20.12 1.71 10.80
N ASP A 70 19.33 2.66 11.32
CA ASP A 70 18.69 2.58 12.64
C ASP A 70 17.67 1.43 12.73
N CYS A 71 16.78 1.31 11.75
CA CYS A 71 15.71 0.30 11.82
C CYS A 71 16.14 -1.07 11.30
N GLY A 72 17.09 -1.15 10.38
CA GLY A 72 17.65 -2.39 9.86
C GLY A 72 16.71 -3.21 8.96
N ALA A 73 15.58 -2.66 8.52
CA ALA A 73 14.62 -3.37 7.66
C ALA A 73 15.27 -3.87 6.36
N PRO A 74 14.89 -5.06 5.86
CA PRO A 74 15.42 -5.58 4.60
C PRO A 74 14.81 -4.90 3.35
N ILE A 75 13.66 -4.27 3.50
CA ILE A 75 12.91 -3.62 2.42
C ILE A 75 12.70 -2.15 2.77
N VAL A 76 12.74 -1.28 1.76
CA VAL A 76 12.35 0.12 1.85
C VAL A 76 11.24 0.39 0.85
N SER A 77 10.12 0.93 1.32
CA SER A 77 9.04 1.47 0.48
C SER A 77 9.13 3.00 0.55
N ILE A 78 9.55 3.62 -0.55
CA ILE A 78 9.66 5.07 -0.65
C ILE A 78 8.33 5.60 -1.19
N ALA A 79 7.61 6.31 -0.34
CA ALA A 79 6.30 6.90 -0.62
C ALA A 79 6.31 8.41 -0.29
N GLY A 80 5.26 8.92 0.32
CA GLY A 80 5.10 10.32 0.71
C GLY A 80 4.14 11.03 -0.22
N GLY A 81 4.50 12.21 -0.75
CA GLY A 81 3.86 12.84 -1.89
C GLY A 81 4.26 12.13 -3.19
N GLU A 82 4.95 12.83 -4.11
CA GLU A 82 5.57 12.16 -5.27
C GLU A 82 7.10 12.13 -5.08
N PRO A 83 7.68 10.94 -4.82
CA PRO A 83 9.12 10.82 -4.54
C PRO A 83 10.01 11.36 -5.65
N LEU A 84 9.58 11.28 -6.91
CA LEU A 84 10.37 11.76 -8.06
C LEU A 84 10.49 13.29 -8.13
N ILE A 85 9.79 14.04 -7.28
CA ILE A 85 10.01 15.49 -7.08
C ILE A 85 11.30 15.72 -6.29
N HIS A 86 11.72 14.78 -5.46
CA HIS A 86 12.96 14.90 -4.71
C HIS A 86 14.17 14.86 -5.64
N LYS A 87 14.97 15.92 -5.62
CA LYS A 87 16.11 16.07 -6.56
C LYS A 87 17.17 14.98 -6.38
N GLU A 88 17.40 14.57 -5.13
CA GLU A 88 18.42 13.59 -4.73
C GLU A 88 17.85 12.16 -4.62
N MET A 89 16.63 11.90 -5.14
CA MET A 89 16.03 10.57 -5.09
C MET A 89 16.91 9.47 -5.72
N PRO A 90 17.63 9.72 -6.83
CA PRO A 90 18.56 8.71 -7.38
C PRO A 90 19.67 8.33 -6.40
N GLN A 91 20.23 9.30 -5.66
CA GLN A 91 21.26 9.05 -4.65
C GLN A 91 20.69 8.27 -3.45
N ILE A 92 19.48 8.62 -3.00
CA ILE A 92 18.77 7.89 -1.92
C ILE A 92 18.55 6.44 -2.32
N VAL A 93 18.02 6.19 -3.52
CA VAL A 93 17.78 4.83 -4.05
C VAL A 93 19.08 4.06 -4.15
N GLN A 94 20.13 4.67 -4.71
CA GLN A 94 21.43 4.03 -4.86
C GLN A 94 22.04 3.67 -3.50
N GLY A 95 21.95 4.57 -2.51
CA GLY A 95 22.45 4.33 -1.15
C GLY A 95 21.76 3.14 -0.46
N PHE A 96 20.46 2.92 -0.72
CA PHE A 96 19.76 1.73 -0.22
C PHE A 96 20.19 0.45 -0.94
N ILE A 97 20.38 0.51 -2.27
CA ILE A 97 20.84 -0.64 -3.07
C ILE A 97 22.23 -1.09 -2.59
N GLU A 98 23.16 -0.15 -2.35
CA GLU A 98 24.50 -0.42 -1.82
C GLU A 98 24.48 -1.10 -0.44
N ARG A 99 23.47 -0.80 0.37
CA ARG A 99 23.19 -1.49 1.65
C ARG A 99 22.48 -2.84 1.47
N GLY A 100 22.27 -3.29 0.22
CA GLY A 100 21.60 -4.55 -0.09
C GLY A 100 20.11 -4.56 0.25
N LYS A 101 19.46 -3.38 0.31
CA LYS A 101 18.03 -3.26 0.59
C LYS A 101 17.21 -3.37 -0.68
N PHE A 102 16.04 -4.01 -0.59
CA PHE A 102 15.07 -4.00 -1.69
C PHE A 102 14.25 -2.72 -1.64
N VAL A 103 14.29 -1.95 -2.72
CA VAL A 103 13.64 -0.64 -2.82
C VAL A 103 12.40 -0.74 -3.70
N TYR A 104 11.26 -0.36 -3.15
CA TYR A 104 10.03 -0.08 -3.88
C TYR A 104 9.87 1.43 -3.96
N LEU A 105 10.17 2.00 -5.13
CA LEU A 105 9.96 3.42 -5.39
C LEU A 105 8.53 3.62 -5.87
N CYS A 106 7.66 4.08 -4.96
CA CYS A 106 6.24 4.30 -5.23
C CYS A 106 6.06 5.61 -5.97
N THR A 107 5.40 5.61 -7.12
CA THR A 107 5.23 6.81 -7.93
C THR A 107 3.90 6.79 -8.69
N ASN A 108 3.35 7.97 -8.95
CA ASN A 108 2.20 8.16 -9.83
C ASN A 108 2.59 8.18 -11.33
N ALA A 109 3.82 7.85 -11.67
CA ALA A 109 4.41 7.75 -13.00
C ALA A 109 4.56 9.06 -13.79
N LEU A 110 3.88 10.16 -13.46
CA LEU A 110 3.88 11.39 -14.25
C LEU A 110 5.27 11.99 -14.48
N LEU A 111 6.20 11.74 -13.58
CA LEU A 111 7.58 12.21 -13.69
C LEU A 111 8.55 11.10 -14.13
N LEU A 112 8.15 9.83 -14.06
CA LEU A 112 9.06 8.71 -14.23
C LEU A 112 9.67 8.65 -15.63
N ASP A 113 8.91 8.99 -16.68
CA ASP A 113 9.43 8.99 -18.04
C ASP A 113 10.70 9.86 -18.19
N ARG A 114 10.69 11.04 -17.60
CA ARG A 114 11.83 11.99 -17.63
C ARG A 114 12.95 11.59 -16.66
N ARG A 115 12.59 11.00 -15.51
CA ARG A 115 13.51 10.67 -14.42
C ARG A 115 14.12 9.28 -14.54
N MET A 116 13.57 8.41 -15.39
CA MET A 116 14.02 7.01 -15.54
C MET A 116 15.50 6.88 -15.88
N LYS A 117 16.02 7.81 -16.69
CA LYS A 117 17.44 7.90 -17.06
C LYS A 117 18.40 8.09 -15.89
N ASP A 118 17.89 8.57 -14.74
CA ASP A 118 18.67 8.82 -13.52
C ASP A 118 18.86 7.53 -12.71
N TYR A 119 18.24 6.43 -13.13
CA TYR A 119 18.30 5.12 -12.47
C TYR A 119 18.92 4.06 -13.37
N ARG A 120 19.36 2.96 -12.76
CA ARG A 120 19.81 1.76 -13.47
C ARG A 120 18.98 0.54 -13.07
N PRO A 121 18.63 -0.35 -14.02
CA PRO A 121 17.98 -1.62 -13.67
C PRO A 121 18.79 -2.40 -12.64
N SER A 122 18.10 -2.89 -11.63
CA SER A 122 18.71 -3.64 -10.53
C SER A 122 17.72 -4.64 -9.96
N PRO A 123 18.15 -5.84 -9.51
CA PRO A 123 17.27 -6.76 -8.78
C PRO A 123 16.77 -6.19 -7.45
N TYR A 124 17.39 -5.11 -6.97
CA TYR A 124 17.03 -4.42 -5.73
C TYR A 124 16.11 -3.21 -5.93
N LEU A 125 15.89 -2.73 -7.18
CA LEU A 125 15.02 -1.60 -7.47
C LEU A 125 13.76 -2.06 -8.20
N THR A 126 12.61 -1.71 -7.65
CA THR A 126 11.30 -1.90 -8.27
C THR A 126 10.55 -0.57 -8.33
N PHE A 127 10.12 -0.15 -9.50
CA PHE A 127 9.14 0.92 -9.63
C PHE A 127 7.76 0.36 -9.27
N SER A 128 7.16 0.89 -8.21
CA SER A 128 5.81 0.55 -7.77
C SER A 128 4.86 1.63 -8.27
N ILE A 129 4.23 1.36 -9.40
CA ILE A 129 3.36 2.33 -10.07
C ILE A 129 1.98 2.33 -9.41
N HIS A 130 1.54 3.50 -8.96
CA HIS A 130 0.18 3.70 -8.47
C HIS A 130 -0.81 3.55 -9.65
N LEU A 131 -1.70 2.57 -9.55
CA LEU A 131 -2.68 2.27 -10.60
C LEU A 131 -3.93 1.63 -9.97
N ASP A 132 -4.94 2.46 -9.68
CA ASP A 132 -6.18 2.05 -9.03
C ASP A 132 -7.24 1.67 -10.07
N GLY A 133 -7.32 0.39 -10.42
CA GLY A 133 -8.39 -0.09 -11.27
C GLY A 133 -8.23 0.20 -12.78
N THR A 134 -9.35 0.15 -13.49
CA THR A 134 -9.43 0.48 -14.91
C THR A 134 -9.21 1.98 -15.16
N ARG A 135 -9.05 2.38 -16.42
CA ARG A 135 -8.84 3.78 -16.83
C ARG A 135 -9.76 4.77 -16.09
N GLN A 136 -11.06 4.52 -16.18
CA GLN A 136 -12.05 5.42 -15.59
C GLN A 136 -11.91 5.49 -14.06
N ARG A 137 -11.66 4.36 -13.41
CA ARG A 137 -11.48 4.29 -11.96
C ARG A 137 -10.20 5.00 -11.51
N HIS A 138 -9.10 4.73 -12.19
CA HIS A 138 -7.82 5.35 -11.84
C HIS A 138 -7.86 6.86 -12.00
N ASP A 139 -8.30 7.37 -13.17
CA ASP A 139 -8.34 8.82 -13.42
C ASP A 139 -9.29 9.53 -12.44
N ALA A 140 -10.41 8.87 -12.06
CA ALA A 140 -11.29 9.39 -11.02
C ALA A 140 -10.65 9.39 -9.63
N SER A 141 -9.90 8.32 -9.24
CA SER A 141 -9.24 8.25 -7.92
C SER A 141 -8.15 9.30 -7.76
N VAL A 142 -7.40 9.58 -8.81
CA VAL A 142 -6.33 10.59 -8.81
C VAL A 142 -6.82 11.99 -9.16
N CYS A 143 -8.13 12.17 -9.41
CA CYS A 143 -8.78 13.44 -9.77
C CYS A 143 -8.16 14.11 -11.00
N ARG A 144 -7.68 13.33 -11.97
CA ARG A 144 -7.04 13.84 -13.19
C ARG A 144 -7.18 12.85 -14.35
N GLU A 145 -7.72 13.30 -15.48
CA GLU A 145 -7.81 12.52 -16.71
C GLU A 145 -6.44 12.28 -17.36
N GLY A 146 -6.29 11.14 -18.04
CA GLY A 146 -5.12 10.75 -18.82
C GLY A 146 -3.93 10.22 -18.00
N VAL A 147 -4.07 10.11 -16.67
CA VAL A 147 -3.00 9.56 -15.81
C VAL A 147 -2.85 8.06 -16.04
N PHE A 148 -3.97 7.34 -16.22
CA PHE A 148 -3.93 5.91 -16.54
C PHE A 148 -3.09 5.62 -17.79
N ASP A 149 -3.30 6.37 -18.88
CA ASP A 149 -2.54 6.18 -20.12
C ASP A 149 -1.06 6.49 -19.95
N THR A 150 -0.74 7.51 -19.15
CA THR A 150 0.65 7.83 -18.78
C THR A 150 1.26 6.66 -18.01
N CYS A 151 0.55 6.08 -17.04
CA CYS A 151 1.03 4.91 -16.29
C CYS A 151 1.29 3.72 -17.21
N VAL A 152 0.38 3.41 -18.14
CA VAL A 152 0.53 2.31 -19.11
C VAL A 152 1.79 2.50 -19.95
N ALA A 153 1.93 3.66 -20.59
CA ALA A 153 3.09 3.96 -21.44
C ALA A 153 4.42 3.89 -20.67
N VAL A 154 4.43 4.39 -19.43
CA VAL A 154 5.63 4.38 -18.58
C VAL A 154 5.98 2.97 -18.09
N ILE A 155 4.98 2.13 -17.76
CA ILE A 155 5.19 0.72 -17.41
C ILE A 155 5.85 -0.02 -18.58
N GLU A 156 5.32 0.12 -19.78
CA GLU A 156 5.87 -0.51 -20.97
C GLU A 156 7.32 -0.08 -21.24
N LYS A 157 7.58 1.22 -21.17
CA LYS A 157 8.92 1.80 -21.36
C LYS A 157 9.91 1.34 -20.29
N ALA A 158 9.53 1.34 -19.02
CA ALA A 158 10.39 0.90 -17.92
C ALA A 158 10.77 -0.58 -18.08
N ARG A 159 9.79 -1.43 -18.41
CA ARG A 159 10.02 -2.84 -18.66
C ARG A 159 10.92 -3.10 -19.88
N ALA A 160 10.71 -2.36 -20.97
CA ALA A 160 11.57 -2.46 -22.15
C ALA A 160 13.04 -2.09 -21.84
N GLN A 161 13.27 -1.23 -20.86
CA GLN A 161 14.61 -0.88 -20.37
C GLN A 161 15.15 -1.85 -19.29
N GLY A 162 14.43 -2.92 -18.96
CA GLY A 162 14.87 -3.94 -18.01
C GLY A 162 14.61 -3.61 -16.54
N PHE A 163 13.84 -2.56 -16.24
CA PHE A 163 13.43 -2.27 -14.85
C PHE A 163 12.36 -3.25 -14.38
N ARG A 164 12.40 -3.54 -13.09
CA ARG A 164 11.34 -4.24 -12.40
C ARG A 164 10.19 -3.28 -12.13
N VAL A 165 8.98 -3.71 -12.44
CA VAL A 165 7.78 -2.88 -12.28
C VAL A 165 6.69 -3.70 -11.61
N THR A 166 6.04 -3.11 -10.60
CA THR A 166 4.83 -3.62 -9.95
C THR A 166 3.75 -2.55 -9.99
N ALA A 167 2.50 -2.97 -9.90
CA ALA A 167 1.39 -2.03 -9.68
C ALA A 167 1.00 -1.99 -8.20
N ASN A 168 0.61 -0.82 -7.73
CA ASN A 168 0.04 -0.62 -6.39
C ASN A 168 -1.39 -0.10 -6.55
N CYS A 169 -2.36 -0.92 -6.14
CA CYS A 169 -3.78 -0.70 -6.32
C CYS A 169 -4.49 -0.55 -4.97
N THR A 170 -5.21 0.55 -4.82
CA THR A 170 -6.08 0.81 -3.67
C THR A 170 -7.52 0.67 -4.11
N LEU A 171 -8.29 -0.18 -3.41
CA LEU A 171 -9.70 -0.40 -3.70
C LEU A 171 -10.58 0.50 -2.82
N PHE A 172 -11.56 1.13 -3.46
CA PHE A 172 -12.49 2.05 -2.83
C PHE A 172 -13.92 1.55 -2.85
N GLN A 173 -14.82 2.25 -2.19
CA GLN A 173 -16.24 1.92 -2.17
C GLN A 173 -16.85 2.03 -3.58
N GLY A 174 -17.77 1.11 -3.89
CA GLY A 174 -18.44 1.05 -5.20
C GLY A 174 -17.68 0.26 -6.26
N GLU A 175 -16.52 -0.30 -5.96
CA GLU A 175 -15.83 -1.24 -6.83
C GLU A 175 -16.44 -2.64 -6.72
N THR A 176 -16.49 -3.34 -7.84
CA THR A 176 -17.01 -4.70 -7.95
C THR A 176 -15.89 -5.69 -8.27
N ALA A 177 -16.04 -6.94 -7.86
CA ALA A 177 -15.05 -7.97 -8.16
C ALA A 177 -14.79 -8.15 -9.68
N PRO A 178 -15.79 -8.07 -10.60
CA PRO A 178 -15.52 -8.08 -12.04
C PRO A 178 -14.66 -6.91 -12.53
N GLU A 179 -14.88 -5.67 -12.04
CA GLU A 179 -14.06 -4.50 -12.42
C GLU A 179 -12.61 -4.66 -11.93
N VAL A 180 -12.42 -5.14 -10.69
CA VAL A 180 -11.09 -5.42 -10.16
C VAL A 180 -10.43 -6.57 -10.93
N ALA A 181 -11.17 -7.59 -11.32
CA ALA A 181 -10.66 -8.69 -12.15
C ALA A 181 -10.23 -8.21 -13.54
N GLU A 182 -10.94 -7.29 -14.15
CA GLU A 182 -10.55 -6.63 -15.40
C GLU A 182 -9.23 -5.87 -15.23
N PHE A 183 -9.11 -5.09 -14.17
CA PHE A 183 -7.85 -4.41 -13.84
C PHE A 183 -6.69 -5.39 -13.66
N MET A 184 -6.90 -6.48 -12.93
CA MET A 184 -5.86 -7.50 -12.76
C MET A 184 -5.40 -8.08 -14.10
N ASP A 185 -6.32 -8.30 -15.05
CA ASP A 185 -5.97 -8.75 -16.39
C ASP A 185 -5.17 -7.72 -17.18
N ILE A 186 -5.54 -6.44 -17.08
CA ILE A 186 -4.78 -5.33 -17.67
C ILE A 186 -3.37 -5.29 -17.09
N ALA A 187 -3.22 -5.33 -15.78
CA ALA A 187 -1.92 -5.32 -15.12
C ALA A 187 -1.03 -6.49 -15.54
N MET A 188 -1.61 -7.71 -15.63
CA MET A 188 -0.88 -8.87 -16.11
C MET A 188 -0.55 -8.79 -17.62
N ALA A 189 -1.39 -8.16 -18.43
CA ALA A 189 -1.11 -7.93 -19.86
C ALA A 189 0.03 -6.94 -20.05
N LEU A 190 0.11 -5.88 -19.25
CA LEU A 190 1.24 -4.95 -19.19
C LEU A 190 2.53 -5.63 -18.70
N GLY A 191 2.42 -6.82 -18.12
CA GLY A 191 3.52 -7.65 -17.66
C GLY A 191 4.20 -7.12 -16.41
N VAL A 192 3.51 -6.42 -15.53
CA VAL A 192 4.04 -6.11 -14.19
C VAL A 192 4.35 -7.41 -13.46
N GLU A 193 5.35 -7.40 -12.59
CA GLU A 193 5.78 -8.59 -11.85
C GLU A 193 4.72 -9.06 -10.83
N GLY A 194 3.89 -8.14 -10.35
CA GLY A 194 2.79 -8.40 -9.44
C GLY A 194 2.06 -7.12 -9.07
N VAL A 195 0.91 -7.30 -8.44
CA VAL A 195 0.07 -6.20 -7.93
C VAL A 195 0.08 -6.23 -6.40
N THR A 196 0.39 -5.12 -5.77
CA THR A 196 0.07 -4.89 -4.36
C THR A 196 -1.36 -4.36 -4.31
N ILE A 197 -2.28 -5.08 -3.70
CA ILE A 197 -3.70 -4.71 -3.65
C ILE A 197 -4.16 -4.58 -2.20
N SER A 198 -4.85 -3.50 -1.89
CA SER A 198 -5.33 -3.24 -0.53
C SER A 198 -6.67 -2.49 -0.57
N PRO A 199 -7.56 -2.71 0.40
CA PRO A 199 -8.67 -1.79 0.59
C PRO A 199 -8.13 -0.43 1.03
N GLY A 200 -8.74 0.65 0.54
CA GLY A 200 -8.46 2.01 0.98
C GLY A 200 -8.71 2.16 2.47
N TYR A 201 -7.85 2.88 3.13
CA TYR A 201 -8.01 3.22 4.54
C TYR A 201 -8.50 4.65 4.70
N SER A 202 -9.42 4.85 5.65
CA SER A 202 -9.95 6.16 6.00
C SER A 202 -8.85 7.05 6.60
N TYR A 203 -8.10 7.71 5.73
CA TYR A 203 -7.03 8.64 6.11
C TYR A 203 -7.63 9.87 6.78
N GLU A 204 -7.13 10.28 7.94
CA GLU A 204 -7.72 11.39 8.71
C GLU A 204 -7.82 12.70 7.92
N ARG A 205 -6.88 12.94 7.00
CA ARG A 205 -6.81 14.14 6.16
C ARG A 205 -7.32 13.94 4.74
N ALA A 206 -7.85 12.77 4.40
CA ALA A 206 -8.40 12.55 3.07
C ALA A 206 -9.62 13.45 2.82
N PRO A 207 -9.70 14.12 1.64
CA PRO A 207 -10.82 15.00 1.31
C PRO A 207 -12.17 14.29 1.28
N ARG A 208 -12.18 13.00 0.94
CA ARG A 208 -13.37 12.16 0.79
C ARG A 208 -13.31 10.99 1.76
N GLN A 209 -14.07 11.07 2.85
CA GLN A 209 -14.16 9.99 3.84
C GLN A 209 -15.15 8.88 3.46
N ASP A 210 -16.09 9.19 2.59
CA ASP A 210 -17.13 8.30 2.10
C ASP A 210 -16.64 7.25 1.09
N VAL A 211 -15.44 7.43 0.54
CA VAL A 211 -14.88 6.52 -0.48
C VAL A 211 -14.25 5.25 0.09
N PHE A 212 -14.06 5.17 1.41
CA PHE A 212 -13.33 4.04 2.01
C PHE A 212 -14.22 2.84 2.30
N LEU A 213 -13.71 1.65 1.96
CA LEU A 213 -14.36 0.38 2.21
C LEU A 213 -14.44 0.06 3.71
N LYS A 214 -15.59 -0.44 4.13
CA LYS A 214 -15.72 -1.05 5.46
C LYS A 214 -15.14 -2.47 5.46
N ARG A 215 -14.62 -2.90 6.60
CA ARG A 215 -13.91 -4.18 6.76
C ARG A 215 -14.70 -5.38 6.21
N ARG A 216 -15.99 -5.48 6.53
CA ARG A 216 -16.84 -6.58 6.04
C ARG A 216 -17.00 -6.54 4.52
N ALA A 217 -17.21 -5.36 3.95
CA ALA A 217 -17.31 -5.17 2.50
C ALA A 217 -15.99 -5.52 1.80
N SER A 218 -14.86 -5.13 2.38
CA SER A 218 -13.53 -5.50 1.89
C SER A 218 -13.37 -7.01 1.81
N LYS A 219 -13.66 -7.74 2.89
CA LYS A 219 -13.55 -9.20 2.92
C LYS A 219 -14.41 -9.88 1.85
N GLN A 220 -15.64 -9.39 1.66
CA GLN A 220 -16.52 -9.94 0.64
C GLN A 220 -16.00 -9.67 -0.76
N LEU A 221 -15.57 -8.44 -1.05
CA LEU A 221 -14.99 -8.06 -2.33
C LEU A 221 -13.77 -8.94 -2.68
N PHE A 222 -12.86 -9.16 -1.73
CA PHE A 222 -11.68 -10.01 -1.95
C PHE A 222 -12.05 -11.49 -2.14
N ARG A 223 -13.05 -12.02 -1.43
CA ARG A 223 -13.56 -13.38 -1.68
C ARG A 223 -14.06 -13.54 -3.09
N ASP A 224 -14.90 -12.60 -3.53
CA ASP A 224 -15.51 -12.63 -4.87
C ASP A 224 -14.42 -12.48 -5.95
N LEU A 225 -13.45 -11.60 -5.74
CA LEU A 225 -12.30 -11.44 -6.61
C LEU A 225 -11.49 -12.74 -6.74
N PHE A 226 -11.12 -13.36 -5.62
CA PHE A 226 -10.34 -14.60 -5.65
C PHE A 226 -11.13 -15.78 -6.22
N LYS A 227 -12.45 -15.81 -6.04
CA LYS A 227 -13.32 -16.79 -6.67
C LYS A 227 -13.29 -16.64 -8.21
N LEU A 228 -13.37 -15.40 -8.71
CA LEU A 228 -13.20 -15.13 -10.13
C LEU A 228 -11.81 -15.54 -10.62
N GLY A 229 -10.75 -15.26 -9.86
CA GLY A 229 -9.38 -15.66 -10.19
C GLY A 229 -9.24 -17.17 -10.36
N LYS A 230 -9.85 -17.97 -9.48
CA LYS A 230 -9.84 -19.44 -9.54
C LYS A 230 -10.60 -20.00 -10.74
N SER A 231 -11.66 -19.34 -11.19
CA SER A 231 -12.49 -19.80 -12.32
C SER A 231 -11.85 -19.54 -13.69
N ARG A 232 -10.71 -18.86 -13.75
CA ARG A 232 -10.07 -18.37 -14.98
C ARG A 232 -9.15 -19.40 -15.66
N ARG A 233 -9.57 -20.66 -15.76
CA ARG A 233 -8.78 -21.69 -16.48
C ARG A 233 -8.42 -21.23 -17.90
N GLY A 234 -7.12 -21.32 -18.26
CA GLY A 234 -6.65 -20.92 -19.60
C GLY A 234 -6.35 -19.43 -19.78
N LYS A 235 -6.60 -18.56 -18.80
CA LYS A 235 -6.19 -17.16 -18.81
C LYS A 235 -4.88 -16.95 -18.06
N ARG A 236 -4.25 -15.74 -18.21
CA ARG A 236 -3.06 -15.39 -17.46
C ARG A 236 -3.34 -15.45 -15.95
N GLN A 237 -2.42 -16.09 -15.21
CA GLN A 237 -2.44 -16.12 -13.75
C GLN A 237 -2.18 -14.72 -13.20
N TRP A 238 -2.93 -14.31 -12.17
CA TRP A 238 -2.65 -13.11 -11.44
C TRP A 238 -1.52 -13.30 -10.43
N TYR A 239 -0.62 -12.34 -10.37
CA TYR A 239 0.48 -12.32 -9.42
C TYR A 239 0.32 -11.17 -8.45
N PHE A 240 0.51 -11.46 -7.17
CA PHE A 240 0.45 -10.48 -6.09
C PHE A 240 1.83 -10.30 -5.47
N ASN A 241 2.09 -9.09 -5.00
CA ASN A 241 3.32 -8.72 -4.28
C ASN A 241 3.24 -8.98 -2.78
N GLN A 242 2.18 -9.61 -2.34
CA GLN A 242 1.85 -9.85 -0.94
C GLN A 242 1.93 -11.34 -0.63
N SER A 243 2.11 -11.66 0.66
CA SER A 243 2.17 -13.06 1.08
C SER A 243 0.82 -13.77 0.90
N PRO A 244 0.82 -15.08 0.60
CA PRO A 244 -0.42 -15.84 0.45
C PRO A 244 -1.34 -15.75 1.67
N LEU A 245 -0.78 -15.75 2.88
CA LEU A 245 -1.57 -15.67 4.11
C LEU A 245 -2.18 -14.29 4.34
N TYR A 246 -1.55 -13.22 3.84
CA TYR A 246 -2.17 -11.90 3.87
C TYR A 246 -3.35 -11.82 2.88
N LEU A 247 -3.21 -12.39 1.68
CA LEU A 247 -4.34 -12.48 0.74
C LEU A 247 -5.50 -13.31 1.34
N ASP A 248 -5.18 -14.37 2.06
CA ASP A 248 -6.17 -15.18 2.77
C ASP A 248 -6.83 -14.42 3.93
N PHE A 249 -6.09 -13.51 4.60
CA PHE A 249 -6.65 -12.55 5.56
C PHE A 249 -7.59 -11.54 4.89
N LEU A 250 -7.25 -11.00 3.73
CA LEU A 250 -8.14 -10.12 2.96
C LEU A 250 -9.46 -10.82 2.60
N ALA A 251 -9.42 -12.12 2.30
CA ALA A 251 -10.61 -12.95 2.09
C ALA A 251 -11.37 -13.30 3.37
N GLY A 252 -10.94 -12.80 4.54
CA GLY A 252 -11.61 -13.01 5.81
C GLY A 252 -11.35 -14.38 6.46
N ASN A 253 -10.36 -15.13 6.02
CA ASN A 253 -10.10 -16.49 6.54
C ASN A 253 -9.16 -16.52 7.76
N GLN A 254 -8.53 -15.39 8.08
CA GLN A 254 -7.58 -15.28 9.19
C GLN A 254 -8.04 -14.20 10.17
N ALA A 255 -7.85 -14.45 11.47
CA ALA A 255 -8.05 -13.48 12.55
C ALA A 255 -6.68 -12.92 12.94
N TYR A 256 -6.18 -11.94 12.20
CA TYR A 256 -4.87 -11.34 12.45
C TYR A 256 -4.97 -10.07 13.30
N GLU A 257 -4.00 -9.90 14.17
CA GLU A 257 -3.74 -8.64 14.87
C GLU A 257 -2.81 -7.75 14.06
N CYS A 258 -3.05 -6.45 14.16
CA CYS A 258 -2.19 -5.46 13.53
C CYS A 258 -0.81 -5.43 14.21
N THR A 259 0.25 -5.40 13.41
CA THR A 259 1.65 -5.31 13.86
C THR A 259 2.35 -4.11 13.22
N PRO A 260 1.98 -2.86 13.61
CA PRO A 260 2.44 -1.66 12.93
C PRO A 260 3.96 -1.46 13.02
N TRP A 261 4.61 -1.99 14.06
CA TRP A 261 6.08 -2.00 14.18
C TRP A 261 6.79 -2.76 13.06
N GLY A 262 6.07 -3.60 12.30
CA GLY A 262 6.61 -4.28 11.11
C GLY A 262 6.89 -3.34 9.95
N ASN A 263 6.22 -2.16 9.93
CA ASN A 263 6.37 -1.12 8.92
C ASN A 263 6.54 0.26 9.55
N PRO A 264 7.64 0.51 10.31
CA PRO A 264 7.88 1.82 10.87
C PRO A 264 7.96 2.88 9.77
N THR A 265 7.43 4.06 10.04
CA THR A 265 7.38 5.17 9.10
C THR A 265 8.31 6.30 9.54
N ARG A 266 9.21 6.71 8.64
CA ARG A 266 10.06 7.90 8.81
C ARG A 266 9.68 8.95 7.77
N ASN A 267 9.34 10.16 8.25
CA ASN A 267 8.99 11.30 7.39
C ASN A 267 9.64 12.59 7.88
N VAL A 268 9.32 13.72 7.25
CA VAL A 268 9.90 15.04 7.56
C VAL A 268 9.67 15.54 8.99
N PHE A 269 8.76 14.92 9.74
CA PHE A 269 8.52 15.26 11.16
C PHE A 269 9.25 14.35 12.15
N GLY A 270 9.69 13.16 11.70
CA GLY A 270 10.31 12.17 12.57
C GLY A 270 9.79 10.76 12.30
N TRP A 271 9.86 9.90 13.31
CA TRP A 271 9.29 8.55 13.30
C TRP A 271 7.82 8.60 13.72
N GLN A 272 6.91 8.32 12.80
CA GLN A 272 5.47 8.46 13.02
C GLN A 272 4.89 7.34 13.90
N LYS A 273 4.16 7.72 14.96
CA LYS A 273 3.46 6.81 15.88
C LYS A 273 2.01 6.61 15.41
N PRO A 274 1.42 5.42 15.57
CA PRO A 274 2.05 4.10 15.57
C PRO A 274 2.34 3.62 14.15
N CYS A 275 1.73 4.22 13.14
CA CYS A 275 1.82 3.88 11.72
C CYS A 275 1.55 5.11 10.85
N TYR A 276 1.85 5.03 9.56
CA TYR A 276 1.72 6.15 8.62
C TYR A 276 0.28 6.65 8.40
N LEU A 277 -0.73 5.88 8.84
CA LEU A 277 -2.14 6.21 8.66
C LEU A 277 -2.68 7.13 9.76
N LEU A 278 -2.17 7.03 10.99
CA LEU A 278 -2.66 7.76 12.15
C LEU A 278 -1.77 8.98 12.42
N VAL A 279 -1.95 10.03 11.62
CA VAL A 279 -1.10 11.24 11.68
C VAL A 279 -1.25 12.04 12.98
N GLY A 280 -2.39 11.94 13.65
CA GLY A 280 -2.68 12.66 14.91
C GLY A 280 -2.04 12.06 16.16
N GLU A 281 -1.40 10.89 16.08
CA GLU A 281 -0.84 10.18 17.24
C GLU A 281 0.61 10.61 17.59
N GLY A 282 1.20 11.52 16.80
CA GLY A 282 2.49 12.13 17.08
C GLY A 282 3.69 11.40 16.49
N TYR A 283 4.88 11.84 16.90
CA TYR A 283 6.17 11.42 16.34
C TYR A 283 7.18 11.14 17.44
N ALA A 284 8.03 10.16 17.21
CA ALA A 284 9.23 9.91 17.98
C ALA A 284 10.45 10.56 17.29
N LYS A 285 11.44 11.01 18.07
CA LYS A 285 12.65 11.61 17.55
C LYS A 285 13.61 10.54 17.01
N THR A 286 13.66 9.38 17.65
CA THR A 286 14.54 8.27 17.29
C THR A 286 13.73 7.00 17.02
N TYR A 287 14.31 6.08 16.24
CA TYR A 287 13.74 4.75 16.04
C TYR A 287 13.57 3.97 17.34
N ARG A 288 14.53 4.11 18.25
CA ARG A 288 14.49 3.49 19.58
C ARG A 288 13.28 3.98 20.38
N GLU A 289 13.07 5.30 20.44
CA GLU A 289 11.92 5.90 21.10
C GLU A 289 10.58 5.40 20.48
N LEU A 290 10.51 5.32 19.13
CA LEU A 290 9.35 4.72 18.46
C LEU A 290 9.05 3.32 18.97
N MET A 291 10.08 2.47 19.07
CA MET A 291 9.92 1.04 19.40
C MET A 291 9.63 0.79 20.88
N GLU A 292 10.24 1.57 21.77
CA GLU A 292 10.20 1.36 23.22
C GLU A 292 9.06 2.14 23.90
N GLU A 293 8.70 3.34 23.40
CA GLU A 293 7.74 4.23 24.08
C GLU A 293 6.34 4.20 23.46
N THR A 294 6.16 3.59 22.27
CA THR A 294 4.82 3.48 21.68
C THR A 294 4.02 2.39 22.39
N GLU A 295 2.85 2.75 22.89
CA GLU A 295 1.89 1.82 23.52
C GLU A 295 1.18 0.97 22.43
N TRP A 296 1.90 0.07 21.81
CA TRP A 296 1.47 -0.73 20.65
C TRP A 296 0.13 -1.46 20.87
N GLU A 297 -0.14 -1.86 22.09
CA GLU A 297 -1.34 -2.60 22.50
C GLU A 297 -2.62 -1.77 22.40
N ARG A 298 -2.52 -0.45 22.31
CA ARG A 298 -3.66 0.45 22.13
C ARG A 298 -4.16 0.52 20.69
N TYR A 299 -3.45 -0.07 19.73
CA TYR A 299 -3.73 0.04 18.31
C TYR A 299 -4.11 -1.29 17.67
N GLY A 300 -4.91 -1.21 16.62
CA GLY A 300 -5.47 -2.36 15.90
C GLY A 300 -6.99 -2.43 16.02
N THR A 301 -7.58 -3.30 15.19
CA THR A 301 -9.03 -3.55 15.18
C THR A 301 -9.51 -4.02 16.55
N GLY A 302 -10.60 -3.44 17.06
CA GLY A 302 -11.16 -3.76 18.38
C GLY A 302 -10.43 -3.10 19.57
N ARG A 303 -9.32 -2.38 19.33
CA ARG A 303 -8.55 -1.67 20.36
C ARG A 303 -8.60 -0.15 20.17
N ASN A 304 -8.54 0.30 18.93
CA ASN A 304 -8.65 1.72 18.61
C ASN A 304 -9.74 1.92 17.56
N PRO A 305 -10.73 2.80 17.81
CA PRO A 305 -11.84 3.06 16.88
C PRO A 305 -11.38 3.43 15.48
N LYS A 306 -10.30 4.19 15.36
CA LYS A 306 -9.71 4.58 14.07
C LYS A 306 -9.16 3.37 13.26
N CYS A 307 -8.90 2.23 13.92
CA CYS A 307 -8.36 1.03 13.29
C CYS A 307 -9.43 0.01 12.87
N ASN A 308 -10.70 0.22 13.19
CA ASN A 308 -11.75 -0.79 13.06
C ASN A 308 -11.90 -1.35 11.64
N ASP A 309 -11.89 -0.50 10.64
CA ASP A 309 -12.03 -0.91 9.23
C ASP A 309 -10.69 -1.21 8.54
N CYS A 310 -9.56 -1.00 9.23
CA CYS A 310 -8.23 -1.16 8.63
C CYS A 310 -7.91 -2.62 8.32
N MET A 311 -7.51 -2.88 7.07
CA MET A 311 -6.98 -4.15 6.60
C MET A 311 -5.71 -3.96 5.74
N VAL A 312 -5.02 -2.82 5.89
CA VAL A 312 -3.91 -2.42 5.02
C VAL A 312 -2.68 -3.29 5.28
N HIS A 313 -1.94 -3.59 4.21
CA HIS A 313 -0.77 -4.47 4.25
C HIS A 313 0.29 -4.06 5.27
N CYS A 314 0.54 -2.77 5.46
CA CYS A 314 1.53 -2.28 6.43
C CYS A 314 1.23 -2.70 7.88
N GLY A 315 -0.03 -2.96 8.23
CA GLY A 315 -0.40 -3.43 9.56
C GLY A 315 -0.45 -4.95 9.70
N TYR A 316 -0.72 -5.68 8.63
CA TYR A 316 -1.05 -7.11 8.71
C TYR A 316 -0.11 -8.03 7.93
N GLU A 317 0.66 -7.51 6.97
CA GLU A 317 1.62 -8.32 6.21
C GLU A 317 2.70 -8.93 7.13
N ALA A 318 3.21 -8.17 8.08
CA ALA A 318 4.20 -8.67 9.03
C ALA A 318 3.64 -9.80 9.90
N THR A 319 2.36 -9.71 10.31
CA THR A 319 1.66 -10.81 10.99
C THR A 319 1.57 -12.04 10.09
N ALA A 320 1.15 -11.87 8.84
CA ALA A 320 1.02 -12.96 7.87
C ALA A 320 2.36 -13.64 7.57
N VAL A 321 3.42 -12.87 7.40
CA VAL A 321 4.79 -13.40 7.24
C VAL A 321 5.21 -14.19 8.47
N ASN A 322 4.99 -13.67 9.68
CA ASN A 322 5.30 -14.40 10.92
C ASN A 322 4.50 -15.70 11.07
N ASP A 323 3.23 -15.70 10.66
CA ASP A 323 2.38 -16.89 10.68
C ASP A 323 2.87 -17.92 9.66
N ALA A 324 3.34 -17.51 8.49
CA ALA A 324 3.94 -18.42 7.51
C ALA A 324 5.15 -19.17 8.07
N PHE A 325 5.96 -18.52 8.92
CA PHE A 325 7.07 -19.18 9.61
C PHE A 325 6.62 -20.12 10.75
N ARG A 326 5.50 -19.81 11.41
CA ARG A 326 4.93 -20.68 12.47
C ARG A 326 4.19 -21.87 11.88
N SER A 327 3.57 -21.70 10.73
CA SER A 327 2.67 -22.66 10.09
C SER A 327 3.01 -22.84 8.60
N PRO A 328 4.21 -23.39 8.26
CA PRO A 328 4.67 -23.45 6.88
C PRO A 328 3.78 -24.30 5.97
N LEU A 329 3.18 -25.36 6.48
CA LEU A 329 2.24 -26.20 5.71
C LEU A 329 0.96 -25.44 5.35
N LYS A 330 0.45 -24.60 6.27
CA LYS A 330 -0.69 -23.71 6.01
C LYS A 330 -0.34 -22.69 4.92
N ALA A 331 0.83 -22.04 5.02
CA ALA A 331 1.30 -21.10 4.02
C ALA A 331 1.45 -21.77 2.65
N LEU A 332 2.05 -22.96 2.58
CA LEU A 332 2.20 -23.73 1.35
C LEU A 332 0.84 -24.11 0.75
N ARG A 333 -0.11 -24.56 1.57
CA ARG A 333 -1.47 -24.88 1.10
C ARG A 333 -2.14 -23.66 0.47
N VAL A 334 -2.09 -22.49 1.12
CA VAL A 334 -2.70 -21.27 0.58
C VAL A 334 -1.95 -20.79 -0.66
N MET A 335 -0.63 -20.94 -0.70
CA MET A 335 0.17 -20.62 -1.89
C MET A 335 -0.22 -21.45 -3.12
N LEU A 336 -0.49 -22.74 -2.94
CA LEU A 336 -0.83 -23.66 -4.02
C LEU A 336 -2.31 -23.59 -4.43
N ALA A 337 -3.23 -23.49 -3.46
CA ALA A 337 -4.68 -23.51 -3.70
C ALA A 337 -5.31 -22.11 -3.85
N GLY A 338 -4.56 -21.04 -3.53
CA GLY A 338 -5.07 -19.69 -3.35
C GLY A 338 -5.91 -19.53 -2.08
N PRO A 339 -6.31 -18.31 -1.72
CA PRO A 339 -7.19 -18.01 -0.59
C PRO A 339 -8.51 -18.78 -0.67
N ARG A 340 -9.04 -19.21 0.47
CA ARG A 340 -10.37 -19.85 0.52
C ARG A 340 -11.45 -18.82 0.19
N THR A 341 -12.42 -19.21 -0.64
CA THR A 341 -13.46 -18.30 -1.17
C THR A 341 -14.88 -18.65 -0.74
N ASP A 342 -15.02 -19.64 0.12
CA ASP A 342 -16.30 -20.18 0.62
C ASP A 342 -16.21 -20.51 2.12
N GLY A 343 -17.32 -20.91 2.71
CA GLY A 343 -17.45 -21.21 4.13
C GLY A 343 -17.38 -19.97 5.04
N ASP A 344 -17.37 -20.19 6.36
CA ASP A 344 -17.40 -19.13 7.35
C ASP A 344 -16.12 -18.28 7.34
N MET A 345 -16.26 -16.99 7.60
CA MET A 345 -15.14 -16.09 7.87
C MET A 345 -14.61 -16.30 9.28
N ALA A 346 -13.33 -16.01 9.48
CA ALA A 346 -12.75 -15.98 10.82
C ALA A 346 -13.49 -14.95 11.70
N PRO A 347 -13.62 -15.23 13.00
CA PRO A 347 -14.29 -14.32 13.93
C PRO A 347 -13.63 -12.95 13.93
N GLU A 348 -14.45 -11.91 13.99
CA GLU A 348 -13.99 -10.52 14.11
C GLU A 348 -13.84 -10.15 15.58
N PRO A 349 -12.82 -9.36 15.94
CA PRO A 349 -12.78 -8.73 17.24
C PRO A 349 -13.99 -7.82 17.42
N ALA A 350 -14.48 -7.68 18.65
CA ALA A 350 -15.56 -6.77 18.96
C ALA A 350 -15.15 -5.33 18.54
N ILE A 351 -15.95 -4.73 17.68
CA ILE A 351 -15.67 -3.39 17.15
C ILE A 351 -16.21 -2.35 18.13
N VAL A 352 -15.34 -1.48 18.62
CA VAL A 352 -15.72 -0.34 19.47
C VAL A 352 -15.99 0.86 18.56
N TYR A 353 -17.26 1.19 18.38
CA TYR A 353 -17.63 2.45 17.73
C TYR A 353 -17.60 3.58 18.74
N ARG A 354 -16.86 4.67 18.46
CA ARG A 354 -17.08 5.94 19.13
C ARG A 354 -18.17 6.70 18.38
N GLU A 355 -19.15 7.22 19.10
CA GLU A 355 -20.19 8.13 18.58
C GLU A 355 -19.69 9.58 18.37
N GLU A 356 -18.40 9.83 18.31
CA GLU A 356 -17.89 11.18 18.03
C GLU A 356 -17.81 11.41 16.52
N PRO A 357 -18.44 12.49 16.02
CA PRO A 357 -18.26 12.89 14.63
C PRO A 357 -16.78 13.21 14.38
N LEU A 358 -16.23 12.70 13.29
CA LEU A 358 -14.90 13.07 12.81
C LEU A 358 -14.80 14.59 12.72
N PRO A 359 -13.72 15.23 13.22
CA PRO A 359 -13.56 16.66 13.08
C PRO A 359 -13.65 17.04 11.60
N ARG A 360 -14.52 18.00 11.28
CA ARG A 360 -14.65 18.50 9.91
C ARG A 360 -13.29 19.01 9.47
N PRO A 361 -12.80 18.65 8.28
CA PRO A 361 -11.56 19.21 7.76
C PRO A 361 -11.71 20.72 7.70
N HIS A 362 -10.77 21.44 8.27
CA HIS A 362 -10.70 22.90 8.09
C HIS A 362 -10.41 23.16 6.61
N LEU A 363 -11.42 23.57 5.87
CA LEU A 363 -11.31 24.09 4.53
C LEU A 363 -10.53 25.41 4.61
N VAL A 364 -9.22 25.36 4.46
CA VAL A 364 -8.41 26.53 4.15
C VAL A 364 -8.63 26.84 2.68
N GLY A 365 -9.18 28.03 2.43
CA GLY A 365 -9.80 28.40 1.20
C GLY A 365 -8.91 28.55 -0.01
N LYS A 366 -9.61 28.45 -1.15
CA LYS A 366 -9.38 29.02 -2.47
C LYS A 366 -8.33 28.37 -3.38
N GLY A 367 -8.79 27.42 -4.13
CA GLY A 367 -8.39 27.15 -5.50
C GLY A 367 -9.60 26.63 -6.25
N SER A 368 -10.16 27.44 -7.15
CA SER A 368 -11.33 27.11 -7.97
C SER A 368 -10.95 26.05 -9.01
N GLY A 369 -11.04 24.78 -8.63
CA GLY A 369 -11.00 23.65 -9.53
C GLY A 369 -12.30 22.86 -9.35
N THR A 370 -13.08 22.74 -10.40
CA THR A 370 -14.30 21.96 -10.45
C THR A 370 -14.03 20.52 -10.00
N VAL A 371 -14.51 20.15 -8.83
CA VAL A 371 -14.41 18.78 -8.31
C VAL A 371 -15.36 17.91 -9.13
N ALA A 372 -14.83 17.04 -9.97
CA ALA A 372 -15.61 16.04 -10.66
C ALA A 372 -16.27 15.12 -9.61
N THR A 373 -17.57 15.12 -9.58
CA THR A 373 -18.37 14.25 -8.72
C THR A 373 -18.23 12.81 -9.24
N ILE A 374 -17.66 11.91 -8.43
CA ILE A 374 -17.70 10.48 -8.73
C ILE A 374 -19.15 10.04 -8.55
N ALA A 375 -19.96 10.14 -9.61
CA ALA A 375 -21.30 9.59 -9.62
C ALA A 375 -21.20 8.07 -9.74
N ALA A 376 -21.89 7.36 -8.84
CA ALA A 376 -22.11 5.93 -9.00
C ALA A 376 -22.83 5.70 -10.35
N PRO A 377 -22.51 4.63 -11.09
CA PRO A 377 -23.20 4.35 -12.34
C PRO A 377 -24.69 4.08 -12.04
N VAL A 378 -25.56 4.95 -12.55
CA VAL A 378 -27.02 4.74 -12.51
C VAL A 378 -27.32 3.55 -13.42
N SER A 379 -27.78 2.45 -12.84
CA SER A 379 -28.30 1.32 -13.58
C SER A 379 -29.52 1.77 -14.39
N ARG A 380 -29.37 1.98 -15.69
CA ARG A 380 -30.50 2.17 -16.60
C ARG A 380 -31.23 0.83 -16.80
N HIS A 381 -32.25 0.57 -15.99
CA HIS A 381 -33.28 -0.40 -16.39
C HIS A 381 -33.95 0.08 -17.67
N ARG A 382 -33.61 -0.56 -18.78
CA ARG A 382 -34.45 -0.49 -19.98
C ARG A 382 -35.79 -1.16 -19.65
N LYS A 383 -36.84 -0.38 -19.52
CA LYS A 383 -38.21 -0.91 -19.64
C LYS A 383 -38.38 -1.40 -21.07
N ALA A 384 -38.60 -2.70 -21.21
CA ALA A 384 -39.16 -3.26 -22.43
C ALA A 384 -40.63 -2.79 -22.50
N SER A 385 -40.94 -2.04 -23.50
CA SER A 385 -42.33 -1.73 -23.89
C SER A 385 -42.69 -2.58 -25.09
N GLY A 386 -43.78 -3.35 -24.92
CA GLY A 386 -44.77 -3.74 -25.88
C GLY A 386 -44.37 -4.66 -27.00
#